data_08875329a045bc005dc1b4e930d95867
#
_entry.id   08875329a045bc005dc1b4e930d95867
#
_cell.length_a   1.000
_cell.length_b   1.000
_cell.length_c   1.000
_cell.angle_alpha   90.00
_cell.angle_beta   90.00
_cell.angle_gamma   90.00
#
_symmetry.space_group_name_H-M   'P 1'
#
loop_
_entity.id
_entity.type
_entity.pdbx_description
1 polymer ?
#
loop_
_entity_poly.entity_id
_entity_poly.type
_entity_poly.pdbx_seq_one_letter_code
_entity_poly.pdbx_strand_id
1 'polypeptide(L)'
;MTFGHPDMSEIDLSAVLHALSDPQRREIVRELAASQEPRPCGSFAPGITKSTRTHHFRVLREAGLIDQWKDGTSKFSVLRRADIDSRFPGLLASVLESVPA
;
A
#
# COMPACT_ATOMS: atom_id res chain seq x y z
N MET A 1 6.69 -8.10 -15.12
CA MET A 1 6.67 -9.13 -14.08
C MET A 1 5.94 -8.60 -12.86
N THR A 2 4.96 -9.34 -12.37
CA THR A 2 4.18 -8.96 -11.19
C THR A 2 4.61 -9.75 -9.97
N PHE A 3 4.42 -9.16 -8.80
CA PHE A 3 4.62 -9.86 -7.53
C PHE A 3 3.34 -10.64 -7.19
N GLY A 4 3.47 -11.62 -6.28
CA GLY A 4 2.30 -12.33 -5.78
C GLY A 4 1.42 -11.42 -4.95
N HIS A 5 0.12 -11.46 -5.20
CA HIS A 5 -0.87 -10.66 -4.50
C HIS A 5 -2.03 -11.54 -4.08
N PRO A 6 -2.67 -11.29 -2.92
CA PRO A 6 -3.89 -12.00 -2.57
C PRO A 6 -5.05 -11.57 -3.47
N ASP A 7 -5.94 -12.50 -3.81
CA ASP A 7 -7.21 -12.14 -4.43
C ASP A 7 -8.04 -11.32 -3.46
N MET A 8 -8.97 -10.52 -3.99
CA MET A 8 -9.88 -9.73 -3.16
C MET A 8 -10.54 -10.59 -2.08
N SER A 9 -10.94 -11.80 -2.42
CA SER A 9 -11.61 -12.72 -1.48
C SER A 9 -10.69 -13.24 -0.37
N GLU A 10 -9.38 -13.15 -0.56
CA GLU A 10 -8.38 -13.63 0.40
C GLU A 10 -7.88 -12.52 1.33
N ILE A 11 -8.28 -11.28 1.09
CA ILE A 11 -7.84 -10.15 1.90
C ILE A 11 -8.44 -10.27 3.29
N ASP A 12 -7.58 -10.32 4.30
CA ASP A 12 -7.95 -10.50 5.70
C ASP A 12 -7.89 -9.18 6.46
N LEU A 13 -8.92 -8.90 7.24
CA LEU A 13 -9.00 -7.66 8.01
C LEU A 13 -7.83 -7.50 8.97
N SER A 14 -7.44 -8.56 9.65
CA SER A 14 -6.32 -8.48 10.60
C SER A 14 -5.01 -8.10 9.91
N ALA A 15 -4.76 -8.66 8.72
CA ALA A 15 -3.57 -8.32 7.94
C ALA A 15 -3.61 -6.86 7.49
N VAL A 16 -4.78 -6.38 7.07
CA VAL A 16 -4.95 -4.97 6.67
C VAL A 16 -4.71 -4.04 7.85
N LEU A 17 -5.30 -4.34 9.00
CA LEU A 17 -5.11 -3.53 10.21
C LEU A 17 -3.65 -3.54 10.67
N HIS A 18 -2.99 -4.70 10.60
CA HIS A 18 -1.57 -4.79 10.92
C HIS A 18 -0.74 -3.91 9.99
N ALA A 19 -0.98 -3.99 8.69
CA ALA A 19 -0.26 -3.17 7.72
C ALA A 19 -0.47 -1.68 7.98
N LEU A 20 -1.66 -1.28 8.40
CA LEU A 20 -1.99 0.12 8.67
C LEU A 20 -1.63 0.56 10.09
N SER A 21 -1.07 -0.32 10.91
CA SER A 21 -0.67 0.03 12.28
C SER A 21 0.60 0.86 12.35
N ASP A 22 1.37 0.92 11.28
CA ASP A 22 2.64 1.66 11.22
C ASP A 22 2.43 3.02 10.57
N PRO A 23 2.90 4.12 11.21
CA PRO A 23 2.70 5.46 10.65
C PRO A 23 3.33 5.67 9.27
N GLN A 24 4.49 5.07 9.01
CA GLN A 24 5.14 5.20 7.70
C GLN A 24 4.35 4.49 6.62
N ARG A 25 3.77 3.33 6.93
CA ARG A 25 2.93 2.62 5.98
C ARG A 25 1.64 3.38 5.69
N ARG A 26 1.03 4.00 6.71
CA ARG A 26 -0.15 4.87 6.47
C ARG A 26 0.20 6.04 5.56
N GLU A 27 1.38 6.63 5.74
CA GLU A 27 1.82 7.73 4.88
C GLU A 27 2.00 7.27 3.43
N ILE A 28 2.57 6.08 3.21
CA ILE A 28 2.69 5.51 1.87
C ILE A 28 1.31 5.33 1.24
N VAL A 29 0.35 4.80 2.00
CA VAL A 29 -1.02 4.61 1.52
C VAL A 29 -1.65 5.96 1.16
N ARG A 30 -1.44 6.99 1.98
CA ARG A 30 -1.95 8.33 1.71
C ARG A 30 -1.39 8.88 0.40
N GLU A 31 -0.09 8.74 0.19
CA GLU A 31 0.56 9.22 -1.04
C GLU A 31 0.04 8.46 -2.27
N LEU A 32 -0.16 7.15 -2.15
CA LEU A 32 -0.73 6.36 -3.24
C LEU A 32 -2.18 6.76 -3.53
N ALA A 33 -2.96 7.04 -2.49
CA ALA A 33 -4.34 7.47 -2.67
C ALA A 33 -4.43 8.82 -3.40
N ALA A 34 -3.46 9.68 -3.18
CA ALA A 34 -3.40 10.99 -3.85
C ALA A 34 -2.88 10.89 -5.29
N SER A 35 -2.23 9.79 -5.65
CA SER A 35 -1.67 9.59 -6.99
C SER A 35 -2.72 9.00 -7.92
N GLN A 36 -2.82 9.55 -9.12
CA GLN A 36 -3.73 9.01 -10.14
C GLN A 36 -3.06 7.96 -11.01
N GLU A 37 -1.76 7.84 -10.93
CA GLU A 37 -0.96 6.91 -11.71
C GLU A 37 -0.05 6.11 -10.79
N PRO A 38 0.38 4.91 -11.24
CA PRO A 38 1.35 4.13 -10.47
C PRO A 38 2.64 4.93 -10.24
N ARG A 39 3.22 4.76 -9.06
CA ARG A 39 4.44 5.48 -8.69
C ARG A 39 5.59 4.51 -8.44
N PRO A 40 6.82 4.89 -8.80
CA PRO A 40 8.00 4.11 -8.45
C PRO A 40 8.14 4.03 -6.93
N CYS A 41 8.44 2.84 -6.41
CA CYS A 41 8.59 2.63 -4.97
C CYS A 41 9.68 3.51 -4.37
N GLY A 42 10.74 3.80 -5.13
CA GLY A 42 11.82 4.67 -4.65
C GLY A 42 11.44 6.13 -4.44
N SER A 43 10.27 6.56 -4.91
CA SER A 43 9.81 7.93 -4.73
C SER A 43 9.14 8.18 -3.38
N PHE A 44 8.98 7.15 -2.56
CA PHE A 44 8.31 7.24 -1.26
C PHE A 44 9.31 7.29 -0.11
N ALA A 45 8.92 7.96 0.97
CA ALA A 45 9.62 7.93 2.25
C ALA A 45 11.13 8.11 2.11
N PRO A 46 11.60 9.25 1.59
CA PRO A 46 13.03 9.44 1.32
C PRO A 46 13.91 9.42 2.55
N GLY A 47 13.36 9.56 3.74
CA GLY A 47 14.12 9.56 4.98
C GLY A 47 14.40 8.19 5.58
N ILE A 48 13.91 7.10 4.95
CA ILE A 48 14.13 5.74 5.48
C ILE A 48 15.07 4.95 4.56
N THR A 49 15.67 3.89 5.13
CA THR A 49 16.58 3.04 4.36
C THR A 49 15.82 2.25 3.30
N LYS A 50 16.56 1.82 2.28
CA LYS A 50 15.98 0.98 1.22
C LYS A 50 15.39 -0.31 1.77
N SER A 51 16.06 -0.95 2.72
CA SER A 51 15.57 -2.21 3.29
C SER A 51 14.29 -2.01 4.08
N THR A 52 14.17 -0.94 4.83
CA THR A 52 12.95 -0.61 5.58
C THR A 52 11.80 -0.33 4.62
N ARG A 53 12.07 0.45 3.56
CA ARG A 53 11.07 0.75 2.55
C ARG A 53 10.58 -0.52 1.85
N THR A 54 11.51 -1.39 1.47
CA THR A 54 11.16 -2.68 0.84
C THR A 54 10.28 -3.52 1.76
N HIS A 55 10.59 -3.54 3.05
CA HIS A 55 9.79 -4.25 4.04
C HIS A 55 8.37 -3.68 4.12
N HIS A 56 8.23 -2.35 4.18
CA HIS A 56 6.91 -1.72 4.24
C HIS A 56 6.06 -2.06 3.01
N PHE A 57 6.65 -1.99 1.83
CA PHE A 57 5.92 -2.32 0.61
C PHE A 57 5.52 -3.79 0.56
N ARG A 58 6.36 -4.68 1.08
CA ARG A 58 6.01 -6.10 1.15
C ARG A 58 4.84 -6.34 2.10
N VAL A 59 4.84 -5.71 3.26
CA VAL A 59 3.73 -5.83 4.21
C VAL A 59 2.42 -5.34 3.58
N LEU A 60 2.46 -4.19 2.92
CA LEU A 60 1.28 -3.64 2.26
C LEU A 60 0.78 -4.53 1.12
N ARG A 61 1.70 -5.09 0.34
CA ARG A 61 1.34 -5.98 -0.77
C ARG A 61 0.72 -7.28 -0.27
N GLU A 62 1.34 -7.90 0.72
CA GLU A 62 0.84 -9.18 1.26
C GLU A 62 -0.49 -9.02 1.97
N ALA A 63 -0.77 -7.85 2.52
CA ALA A 63 -2.07 -7.55 3.12
C ALA A 63 -3.16 -7.27 2.08
N GLY A 64 -2.78 -7.06 0.82
CA GLY A 64 -3.75 -6.78 -0.24
C GLY A 64 -4.08 -5.30 -0.41
N LEU A 65 -3.33 -4.40 0.22
CA LEU A 65 -3.57 -2.96 0.11
C LEU A 65 -3.04 -2.37 -1.19
N ILE A 66 -2.00 -2.96 -1.75
CA ILE A 66 -1.40 -2.46 -2.98
C ILE A 66 -1.16 -3.59 -3.97
N ASP A 67 -1.17 -3.23 -5.25
CA ASP A 67 -0.57 -4.03 -6.31
C ASP A 67 0.82 -3.49 -6.57
N GLN A 68 1.73 -4.37 -6.89
CA GLN A 68 3.11 -4.01 -7.11
C GLN A 68 3.66 -4.84 -8.28
N TRP A 69 4.42 -4.21 -9.15
CA TRP A 69 5.03 -4.91 -10.28
C TRP A 69 6.36 -4.28 -10.63
N LYS A 70 7.12 -4.99 -11.44
CA LYS A 70 8.43 -4.54 -11.90
C LYS A 70 8.35 -4.24 -13.39
N ASP A 71 8.89 -3.09 -13.78
CA ASP A 71 9.01 -2.69 -15.18
C ASP A 71 10.45 -2.23 -15.39
N GLY A 72 11.23 -3.01 -16.13
CA GLY A 72 12.67 -2.77 -16.24
C GLY A 72 13.33 -2.96 -14.89
N THR A 73 14.06 -1.94 -14.43
CA THR A 73 14.72 -1.95 -13.12
C THR A 73 13.90 -1.27 -12.04
N SER A 74 12.75 -0.71 -12.39
CA SER A 74 11.90 0.02 -11.45
C SER A 74 10.74 -0.83 -10.96
N LYS A 75 10.37 -0.63 -9.70
CA LYS A 75 9.19 -1.23 -9.10
C LYS A 75 8.11 -0.15 -8.97
N PHE A 76 6.90 -0.49 -9.35
CA PHE A 76 5.76 0.42 -9.31
C PHE A 76 4.68 -0.13 -8.38
N SER A 77 3.92 0.77 -7.77
CA SER A 77 2.84 0.41 -6.87
C SER A 77 1.61 1.27 -7.13
N VAL A 78 0.44 0.68 -6.89
CA VAL A 78 -0.85 1.37 -6.94
C VAL A 78 -1.71 0.84 -5.79
N LEU A 79 -2.51 1.73 -5.19
CA LEU A 79 -3.43 1.36 -4.11
C LEU A 79 -4.61 0.55 -4.66
N ARG A 80 -4.95 -0.55 -4.01
CA ARG A 80 -6.11 -1.37 -4.36
C ARG A 80 -7.38 -0.80 -3.71
N ARG A 81 -7.67 0.45 -4.00
CA ARG A 81 -8.76 1.20 -3.33
C ARG A 81 -10.11 0.51 -3.47
N ALA A 82 -10.44 0.11 -4.69
CA ALA A 82 -11.74 -0.50 -4.96
C ALA A 82 -11.93 -1.82 -4.21
N ASP A 83 -10.89 -2.64 -4.16
CA ASP A 83 -10.94 -3.94 -3.48
C ASP A 83 -11.11 -3.76 -1.97
N ILE A 84 -10.35 -2.85 -1.38
CA ILE A 84 -10.45 -2.60 0.06
C ILE A 84 -11.79 -1.96 0.42
N ASP A 85 -12.25 -1.00 -0.37
CA ASP A 85 -13.56 -0.37 -0.14
C ASP A 85 -14.69 -1.38 -0.26
N SER A 86 -14.56 -2.35 -1.17
CA SER A 86 -15.56 -3.40 -1.34
C SER A 86 -15.61 -4.35 -0.14
N ARG A 87 -14.44 -4.71 0.38
CA ARG A 87 -14.34 -5.65 1.51
C ARG A 87 -14.61 -4.98 2.85
N PHE A 88 -14.13 -3.75 3.03
CA PHE A 88 -14.19 -3.03 4.31
C PHE A 88 -14.63 -1.59 4.05
N PRO A 89 -15.92 -1.37 3.78
CA PRO A 89 -16.40 -0.03 3.45
C PRO A 89 -16.09 0.99 4.55
N GLY A 90 -15.52 2.13 4.15
CA GLY A 90 -15.20 3.22 5.07
C GLY A 90 -13.86 3.10 5.78
N LEU A 91 -13.20 1.93 5.74
CA LEU A 91 -11.94 1.73 6.46
C LEU A 91 -10.85 2.65 5.94
N LEU A 92 -10.58 2.63 4.63
CA LEU A 92 -9.55 3.47 4.04
C LEU A 92 -9.86 4.96 4.20
N ALA A 93 -11.11 5.35 4.00
CA ALA A 93 -11.49 6.74 4.17
C ALA A 93 -11.16 7.25 5.57
N SER A 94 -11.49 6.46 6.60
CA SER A 94 -11.16 6.81 7.98
C SER A 94 -9.66 6.93 8.21
N VAL A 95 -8.89 5.97 7.69
CA VAL A 95 -7.43 5.98 7.84
C VAL A 95 -6.83 7.20 7.15
N LEU A 96 -7.26 7.47 5.91
CA LEU A 96 -6.73 8.58 5.14
C LEU A 96 -7.03 9.94 5.77
N GLU A 97 -8.18 10.08 6.39
CA GLU A 97 -8.54 11.31 7.11
C GLU A 97 -7.74 11.50 8.39
N SER A 98 -7.28 10.41 9.02
CA SER A 98 -6.54 10.47 10.27
C SER A 98 -5.05 10.75 10.08
N VAL A 99 -4.52 10.60 8.86
CA VAL A 99 -3.09 10.85 8.58
C VAL A 99 -2.86 12.36 8.50
N PRO A 100 -1.91 12.90 9.27
CA PRO A 100 -1.60 14.34 9.19
C PRO A 100 -1.15 14.72 7.79
N ALA A 101 -1.62 15.84 7.34
CA ALA A 101 -1.26 16.38 6.03
C ALA A 101 0.20 16.83 6.00
#